data_f1a7d2e799954bdb8614cddcf556efd7
#
_entry.id   f1a7d2e799954bdb8614cddcf556efd7
#
_cell.length_a   1.000
_cell.length_b   1.000
_cell.length_c   1.000
_cell.angle_alpha   90.00
_cell.angle_beta   90.00
_cell.angle_gamma   90.00
#
_symmetry.space_group_name_H-M   'P 1'
#
loop_
_entity.id
_entity.type
_entity.pdbx_description
1 polymer ?
#
loop_
_entity_poly.entity_id
_entity_poly.type
_entity_poly.pdbx_seq_one_letter_code
_entity_poly.pdbx_strand_id
1 'polypeptide(L)'
;MLTQMLKKLYDKCITWAGHRFAKPILAFEAFIESSFFPIPPDVMIIPMVVSKRNEFIQIALIATIFSVLGALFGYYIGYSLNEFAIKIFEFYGYEYSNSFGEKFSIGGGFFAWIGILVTAGFTPLPFKLLTISSGIIHFNLISFIFICIITRGLRFFLVAYLTYRFGHKIGPFLDKQGTKWGIIIAIAVILIALGAYFLILK
;
A
#
# COMPACT_ATOMS: atom_id res chain seq x y z
N MET A 1 -14.77 -23.54 16.17
CA MET A 1 -15.68 -22.74 15.32
C MET A 1 -14.93 -21.63 14.58
N LEU A 2 -14.18 -20.75 15.26
CA LEU A 2 -13.41 -19.65 14.64
C LEU A 2 -12.37 -20.13 13.60
N THR A 3 -11.60 -21.18 13.92
CA THR A 3 -10.58 -21.74 13.04
C THR A 3 -11.15 -22.31 11.73
N GLN A 4 -12.31 -22.95 11.81
CA GLN A 4 -13.02 -23.47 10.62
C GLN A 4 -13.57 -22.33 9.74
N MET A 5 -14.00 -21.24 10.37
CA MET A 5 -14.47 -20.06 9.66
C MET A 5 -13.32 -19.34 8.94
N LEU A 6 -12.18 -19.16 9.62
CA LEU A 6 -10.96 -18.59 9.03
C LEU A 6 -10.43 -19.44 7.87
N LYS A 7 -10.45 -20.78 8.00
CA LYS A 7 -10.05 -21.67 6.92
C LYS A 7 -10.97 -21.55 5.71
N LYS A 8 -12.29 -21.54 5.91
CA LYS A 8 -13.27 -21.34 4.82
C LYS A 8 -13.09 -20.01 4.11
N LEU A 9 -12.80 -18.94 4.86
CA LEU A 9 -12.49 -17.62 4.27
C LEU A 9 -11.21 -17.66 3.45
N TYR A 10 -10.14 -18.25 4.00
CA TYR A 10 -8.87 -18.41 3.31
C TYR A 10 -9.02 -19.21 2.01
N ASP A 11 -9.68 -20.37 2.04
CA ASP A 11 -9.91 -21.21 0.87
C ASP A 11 -10.74 -20.47 -0.20
N LYS A 12 -11.74 -19.70 0.23
CA LYS A 12 -12.54 -18.86 -0.67
C LYS A 12 -11.71 -17.74 -1.31
N CYS A 13 -10.86 -17.07 -0.53
CA CYS A 13 -9.95 -16.04 -1.06
C CYS A 13 -8.98 -16.62 -2.09
N ILE A 14 -8.39 -17.81 -1.83
CA ILE A 14 -7.50 -18.49 -2.78
C ILE A 14 -8.24 -18.87 -4.06
N THR A 15 -9.46 -19.39 -3.95
CA THR A 15 -10.27 -19.77 -5.11
C THR A 15 -10.57 -18.54 -5.99
N TRP A 16 -10.94 -17.42 -5.38
CA TRP A 16 -11.19 -16.17 -6.11
C TRP A 16 -9.92 -15.58 -6.71
N ALA A 17 -8.80 -15.65 -5.98
CA ALA A 17 -7.49 -15.21 -6.45
C ALA A 17 -6.97 -16.02 -7.66
N GLY A 18 -7.41 -17.26 -7.83
CA GLY A 18 -7.15 -18.09 -9.01
C GLY A 18 -8.01 -17.76 -10.24
N HIS A 19 -9.06 -16.93 -10.07
CA HIS A 19 -10.02 -16.63 -11.14
C HIS A 19 -9.40 -15.73 -12.22
N ARG A 20 -9.91 -15.83 -13.46
CA ARG A 20 -9.44 -15.02 -14.61
C ARG A 20 -9.53 -13.51 -14.41
N PHE A 21 -10.47 -13.05 -13.58
CA PHE A 21 -10.65 -11.63 -13.27
C PHE A 21 -9.78 -11.12 -12.12
N ALA A 22 -9.03 -11.97 -11.43
CA ALA A 22 -8.19 -11.54 -10.31
C ALA A 22 -7.12 -10.51 -10.73
N LYS A 23 -6.48 -10.70 -11.90
CA LYS A 23 -5.48 -9.74 -12.41
C LYS A 23 -6.05 -8.37 -12.74
N PRO A 24 -7.17 -8.24 -13.50
CA PRO A 24 -7.83 -6.95 -13.71
C PRO A 24 -8.26 -6.27 -12.41
N ILE A 25 -8.78 -7.03 -11.44
CA ILE A 25 -9.18 -6.48 -10.14
C ILE A 25 -7.95 -5.97 -9.37
N LEU A 26 -6.84 -6.72 -9.33
CA LEU A 26 -5.59 -6.28 -8.73
C LEU A 26 -5.06 -5.00 -9.40
N ALA A 27 -5.12 -4.92 -10.72
CA ALA A 27 -4.71 -3.74 -11.48
C ALA A 27 -5.55 -2.51 -11.08
N PHE A 28 -6.86 -2.66 -11.03
CA PHE A 28 -7.77 -1.60 -10.62
C PHE A 28 -7.56 -1.19 -9.15
N GLU A 29 -7.42 -2.15 -8.24
CA GLU A 29 -7.16 -1.91 -6.82
C GLU A 29 -5.83 -1.16 -6.61
N ALA A 30 -4.75 -1.60 -7.25
CA ALA A 30 -3.44 -0.96 -7.17
C ALA A 30 -3.46 0.49 -7.71
N PHE A 31 -4.25 0.74 -8.76
CA PHE A 31 -4.44 2.07 -9.31
C PHE A 31 -5.19 2.98 -8.33
N ILE A 32 -6.36 2.57 -7.83
CA ILE A 32 -7.18 3.41 -6.95
C ILE A 32 -6.55 3.61 -5.56
N GLU A 33 -5.82 2.61 -5.03
CA GLU A 33 -5.09 2.73 -3.76
C GLU A 33 -4.06 3.84 -3.82
N SER A 34 -3.30 3.91 -4.89
CA SER A 34 -2.25 4.91 -5.07
C SER A 34 -2.80 6.29 -5.43
N SER A 35 -4.09 6.36 -5.85
CA SER A 35 -4.76 7.60 -6.20
C SER A 35 -5.48 8.24 -5.02
N PHE A 36 -6.46 7.53 -4.42
CA PHE A 36 -7.33 8.10 -3.38
C PHE A 36 -7.98 7.09 -2.42
N PHE A 37 -7.93 5.77 -2.66
CA PHE A 37 -8.66 4.77 -1.88
C PHE A 37 -7.76 3.95 -0.93
N PRO A 38 -8.22 3.53 0.28
CA PRO A 38 -7.34 2.97 1.33
C PRO A 38 -7.23 1.44 1.37
N ILE A 39 -7.48 0.70 0.30
CA ILE A 39 -7.33 -0.77 0.31
C ILE A 39 -5.94 -1.15 -0.19
N PRO A 40 -5.08 -1.83 0.61
CA PRO A 40 -3.75 -2.21 0.18
C PRO A 40 -3.79 -3.41 -0.78
N PRO A 41 -3.11 -3.36 -1.95
CA PRO A 41 -3.05 -4.45 -2.93
C PRO A 41 -2.44 -5.74 -2.38
N ASP A 42 -1.70 -5.66 -1.28
CA ASP A 42 -1.11 -6.81 -0.59
C ASP A 42 -2.15 -7.87 -0.22
N VAL A 43 -3.40 -7.43 0.09
CA VAL A 43 -4.53 -8.31 0.39
C VAL A 43 -4.88 -9.24 -0.78
N MET A 44 -4.67 -8.78 -2.02
CA MET A 44 -4.88 -9.58 -3.23
C MET A 44 -3.61 -10.28 -3.70
N ILE A 45 -2.43 -9.64 -3.60
CA ILE A 45 -1.15 -10.20 -4.05
C ILE A 45 -0.88 -11.54 -3.34
N ILE A 46 -1.05 -11.59 -2.02
CA ILE A 46 -0.75 -12.78 -1.22
C ILE A 46 -1.57 -14.00 -1.68
N PRO A 47 -2.91 -14.00 -1.69
CA PRO A 47 -3.68 -15.16 -2.12
C PRO A 47 -3.49 -15.49 -3.61
N MET A 48 -3.24 -14.49 -4.48
CA MET A 48 -2.95 -14.74 -5.89
C MET A 48 -1.63 -15.49 -6.09
N VAL A 49 -0.57 -15.10 -5.38
CA VAL A 49 0.72 -15.80 -5.44
C VAL A 49 0.64 -17.19 -4.81
N VAL A 50 -0.13 -17.38 -3.74
CA VAL A 50 -0.38 -18.72 -3.16
C VAL A 50 -1.11 -19.61 -4.16
N SER A 51 -2.12 -19.09 -4.86
CA SER A 51 -2.91 -19.82 -5.86
C SER A 51 -2.12 -20.12 -7.14
N LYS A 52 -1.30 -19.16 -7.61
CA LYS A 52 -0.56 -19.24 -8.87
C LYS A 52 0.91 -18.87 -8.68
N ARG A 53 1.67 -19.73 -7.99
CA ARG A 53 3.08 -19.46 -7.62
C ARG A 53 3.97 -19.08 -8.80
N ASN A 54 3.79 -19.72 -9.95
CA ASN A 54 4.61 -19.46 -11.13
C ASN A 54 4.39 -18.07 -11.74
N GLU A 55 3.30 -17.40 -11.36
CA GLU A 55 2.94 -16.07 -11.88
C GLU A 55 3.33 -14.93 -10.93
N PHE A 56 4.12 -15.18 -9.85
CA PHE A 56 4.43 -14.16 -8.83
C PHE A 56 5.08 -12.90 -9.41
N ILE A 57 5.97 -13.04 -10.40
CA ILE A 57 6.60 -11.91 -11.10
C ILE A 57 5.54 -11.09 -11.84
N GLN A 58 4.64 -11.77 -12.57
CA GLN A 58 3.59 -11.10 -13.32
C GLN A 58 2.60 -10.37 -12.42
N ILE A 59 2.25 -10.97 -11.28
CA ILE A 59 1.37 -10.36 -10.26
C ILE A 59 2.03 -9.10 -9.69
N ALA A 60 3.32 -9.16 -9.32
CA ALA A 60 4.07 -8.03 -8.82
C ALA A 60 4.21 -6.91 -9.86
N LEU A 61 4.45 -7.25 -11.14
CA LEU A 61 4.53 -6.29 -12.23
C LEU A 61 3.20 -5.56 -12.45
N ILE A 62 2.07 -6.30 -12.48
CA ILE A 62 0.74 -5.70 -12.63
C ILE A 62 0.50 -4.70 -11.49
N ALA A 63 0.70 -5.12 -10.24
CA ALA A 63 0.53 -4.23 -9.09
C ALA A 63 1.44 -2.98 -9.19
N THR A 64 2.71 -3.14 -9.58
CA THR A 64 3.66 -2.04 -9.72
C THR A 64 3.22 -1.05 -10.80
N ILE A 65 2.93 -1.53 -12.00
CA ILE A 65 2.56 -0.68 -13.15
C ILE A 65 1.31 0.13 -12.83
N PHE A 66 0.26 -0.53 -12.34
CA PHE A 66 -1.00 0.15 -12.05
C PHE A 66 -0.92 1.05 -10.81
N SER A 67 -0.09 0.70 -9.81
CA SER A 67 0.20 1.59 -8.68
C SER A 67 0.93 2.87 -9.13
N VAL A 68 1.89 2.77 -10.05
CA VAL A 68 2.59 3.95 -10.61
C VAL A 68 1.63 4.80 -11.44
N LEU A 69 0.76 4.18 -12.25
CA LEU A 69 -0.29 4.91 -12.98
C LEU A 69 -1.25 5.63 -12.02
N GLY A 70 -1.65 4.97 -10.93
CA GLY A 70 -2.45 5.59 -9.87
C GLY A 70 -1.73 6.72 -9.16
N ALA A 71 -0.42 6.58 -8.91
CA ALA A 71 0.40 7.65 -8.34
C ALA A 71 0.49 8.87 -9.28
N LEU A 72 0.62 8.65 -10.58
CA LEU A 72 0.57 9.72 -11.59
C LEU A 72 -0.79 10.44 -11.60
N PHE A 73 -1.86 9.68 -11.47
CA PHE A 73 -3.20 10.27 -11.37
C PHE A 73 -3.35 11.09 -10.08
N GLY A 74 -2.85 10.60 -8.94
CA GLY A 74 -2.79 11.35 -7.68
C GLY A 74 -1.96 12.63 -7.81
N TYR A 75 -0.80 12.56 -8.48
CA TYR A 75 0.02 13.73 -8.80
C TYR A 75 -0.76 14.74 -9.64
N TYR A 76 -1.47 14.29 -10.68
CA TYR A 76 -2.30 15.16 -11.52
C TYR A 76 -3.43 15.83 -10.74
N ILE A 77 -4.08 15.12 -9.82
CA ILE A 77 -5.09 15.70 -8.91
C ILE A 77 -4.47 16.87 -8.11
N GLY A 78 -3.30 16.66 -7.51
CA GLY A 78 -2.60 17.69 -6.75
C GLY A 78 -2.15 18.87 -7.62
N TYR A 79 -1.70 18.59 -8.84
CA TYR A 79 -1.19 19.60 -9.77
C TYR A 79 -2.30 20.51 -10.34
N SER A 80 -3.43 19.92 -10.73
CA SER A 80 -4.46 20.61 -11.54
C SER A 80 -5.78 20.85 -10.79
N LEU A 81 -6.08 20.09 -9.72
CA LEU A 81 -7.38 20.06 -9.07
C LEU A 81 -7.26 20.39 -7.57
N ASN A 82 -6.72 21.57 -7.24
CA ASN A 82 -6.46 21.97 -5.85
C ASN A 82 -7.67 21.82 -4.91
N GLU A 83 -8.88 22.21 -5.33
CA GLU A 83 -10.08 22.07 -4.49
C GLU A 83 -10.43 20.60 -4.20
N PHE A 84 -10.25 19.72 -5.18
CA PHE A 84 -10.49 18.28 -5.01
C PHE A 84 -9.41 17.65 -4.14
N ALA A 85 -8.16 18.09 -4.29
CA ALA A 85 -7.04 17.68 -3.45
C ALA A 85 -7.31 18.01 -1.97
N ILE A 86 -7.77 19.22 -1.68
CA ILE A 86 -8.13 19.68 -0.32
C ILE A 86 -9.21 18.77 0.27
N LYS A 87 -10.29 18.46 -0.46
CA LYS A 87 -11.35 17.55 -0.01
C LYS A 87 -10.84 16.14 0.32
N ILE A 88 -9.86 15.64 -0.45
CA ILE A 88 -9.23 14.35 -0.14
C ILE A 88 -8.44 14.43 1.16
N PHE A 89 -7.66 15.52 1.41
CA PHE A 89 -6.94 15.70 2.67
C PHE A 89 -7.89 15.76 3.87
N GLU A 90 -8.96 16.55 3.77
CA GLU A 90 -10.00 16.65 4.80
C GLU A 90 -10.67 15.32 5.10
N PHE A 91 -10.98 14.53 4.07
CA PHE A 91 -11.56 13.18 4.23
C PHE A 91 -10.65 12.24 5.05
N TYR A 92 -9.32 12.41 4.94
CA TYR A 92 -8.35 11.66 5.74
C TYR A 92 -8.01 12.30 7.08
N GLY A 93 -8.70 13.41 7.47
CA GLY A 93 -8.48 14.11 8.73
C GLY A 93 -7.20 14.94 8.77
N TYR A 94 -6.64 15.29 7.62
CA TYR A 94 -5.49 16.17 7.51
C TYR A 94 -5.93 17.57 7.11
N GLU A 95 -5.63 18.58 7.93
CA GLU A 95 -5.81 19.96 7.52
C GLU A 95 -4.78 20.34 6.45
N TYR A 96 -5.27 20.78 5.30
CA TYR A 96 -4.41 21.34 4.27
C TYR A 96 -3.96 22.74 4.71
N SER A 97 -2.73 22.85 5.20
CA SER A 97 -2.10 24.13 5.50
C SER A 97 -1.20 24.54 4.32
N ASN A 98 -1.37 25.77 3.81
CA ASN A 98 -0.47 26.36 2.80
C ASN A 98 1.00 26.32 3.24
N SER A 99 1.25 26.29 4.58
CA SER A 99 2.58 26.10 5.16
C SER A 99 3.19 24.70 4.91
N PHE A 100 2.41 23.74 4.40
CA PHE A 100 2.95 22.41 4.06
C PHE A 100 3.96 22.51 2.90
N GLY A 101 3.62 23.24 1.84
CA GLY A 101 4.53 23.54 0.73
C GLY A 101 5.72 24.40 1.14
N GLU A 102 5.49 25.43 1.98
CA GLU A 102 6.54 26.33 2.49
C GLU A 102 7.54 25.61 3.40
N LYS A 103 7.09 24.79 4.33
CA LYS A 103 7.98 23.99 5.20
C LYS A 103 8.87 23.04 4.41
N PHE A 104 8.37 22.48 3.30
CA PHE A 104 9.16 21.64 2.41
C PHE A 104 10.13 22.42 1.55
N SER A 105 9.82 23.65 1.17
CA SER A 105 10.73 24.54 0.43
C SER A 105 11.89 25.04 1.31
N ILE A 106 11.68 25.23 2.61
CA ILE A 106 12.64 25.88 3.53
C ILE A 106 13.57 24.86 4.23
N GLY A 107 13.14 23.61 4.42
CA GLY A 107 13.81 22.70 5.37
C GLY A 107 14.68 21.57 4.81
N GLY A 108 14.76 21.33 3.52
CA GLY A 108 15.51 20.18 2.99
C GLY A 108 15.38 19.95 1.50
N GLY A 109 14.53 20.68 0.84
CA GLY A 109 14.38 20.69 -0.60
C GLY A 109 14.12 19.30 -1.21
N PHE A 110 14.63 19.12 -2.39
CA PHE A 110 14.45 17.95 -3.25
C PHE A 110 14.82 16.60 -2.59
N PHE A 111 15.95 16.53 -1.87
CA PHE A 111 16.41 15.28 -1.24
C PHE A 111 15.56 14.84 -0.05
N ALA A 112 15.06 15.79 0.74
CA ALA A 112 14.15 15.46 1.84
C ALA A 112 12.82 14.87 1.31
N TRP A 113 12.29 15.43 0.23
CA TRP A 113 11.08 14.91 -0.40
C TRP A 113 11.27 13.51 -0.96
N ILE A 114 12.41 13.23 -1.59
CA ILE A 114 12.80 11.89 -2.01
C ILE A 114 12.78 10.92 -0.81
N GLY A 115 13.42 11.29 0.29
CA GLY A 115 13.46 10.47 1.50
C GLY A 115 12.06 10.13 2.03
N ILE A 116 11.16 11.08 2.05
CA ILE A 116 9.76 10.89 2.47
C ILE A 116 9.02 9.97 1.49
N LEU A 117 9.13 10.19 0.18
CA LEU A 117 8.51 9.34 -0.84
C LEU A 117 9.03 7.90 -0.77
N VAL A 118 10.34 7.71 -0.58
CA VAL A 118 10.94 6.39 -0.42
C VAL A 118 10.39 5.70 0.82
N THR A 119 10.41 6.38 1.96
CA THR A 119 9.91 5.83 3.24
C THR A 119 8.44 5.43 3.14
N ALA A 120 7.60 6.30 2.59
CA ALA A 120 6.18 6.02 2.45
C ALA A 120 5.85 4.96 1.39
N GLY A 121 6.67 4.85 0.35
CA GLY A 121 6.52 3.79 -0.66
C GLY A 121 6.70 2.39 -0.08
N PHE A 122 7.55 2.26 0.97
CA PHE A 122 7.81 1.00 1.68
C PHE A 122 6.89 0.76 2.87
N THR A 123 6.49 1.82 3.57
CA THR A 123 5.66 1.72 4.78
C THR A 123 4.16 1.69 4.43
N PRO A 124 3.29 1.23 5.36
CA PRO A 124 1.85 1.32 5.19
C PRO A 124 1.30 2.75 5.37
N LEU A 125 2.16 3.76 5.30
CA LEU A 125 1.73 5.16 5.32
C LEU A 125 0.83 5.46 4.10
N PRO A 126 -0.08 6.43 4.22
CA PRO A 126 -1.00 6.77 3.13
C PRO A 126 -0.25 7.43 1.96
N PHE A 127 0.35 6.58 1.10
CA PHE A 127 1.16 6.98 -0.05
C PHE A 127 0.43 7.97 -0.98
N LYS A 128 -0.89 7.82 -1.10
CA LYS A 128 -1.74 8.72 -1.88
C LYS A 128 -1.66 10.20 -1.46
N LEU A 129 -1.51 10.49 -0.16
CA LEU A 129 -1.34 11.86 0.28
C LEU A 129 -0.04 12.45 -0.25
N LEU A 130 1.02 11.65 -0.32
CA LEU A 130 2.30 12.09 -0.86
C LEU A 130 2.28 12.23 -2.38
N THR A 131 1.53 11.39 -3.11
CA THR A 131 1.36 11.54 -4.55
C THR A 131 0.65 12.85 -4.88
N ILE A 132 -0.44 13.17 -4.16
CA ILE A 132 -1.19 14.43 -4.31
C ILE A 132 -0.33 15.62 -3.88
N SER A 133 0.35 15.55 -2.72
CA SER A 133 1.25 16.61 -2.26
C SER A 133 2.39 16.87 -3.24
N SER A 134 2.96 15.82 -3.87
CA SER A 134 3.98 15.98 -4.92
C SER A 134 3.47 16.79 -6.11
N GLY A 135 2.20 16.62 -6.47
CA GLY A 135 1.54 17.43 -7.49
C GLY A 135 1.38 18.90 -7.05
N ILE A 136 0.89 19.14 -5.84
CA ILE A 136 0.68 20.48 -5.28
C ILE A 136 1.99 21.30 -5.24
N ILE A 137 3.09 20.69 -4.80
CA ILE A 137 4.40 21.37 -4.74
C ILE A 137 5.14 21.37 -6.08
N HIS A 138 4.51 20.91 -7.16
CA HIS A 138 5.10 20.83 -8.51
C HIS A 138 6.45 20.08 -8.52
N PHE A 139 6.55 18.98 -7.73
CA PHE A 139 7.76 18.18 -7.68
C PHE A 139 8.13 17.64 -9.07
N ASN A 140 9.42 17.53 -9.37
CA ASN A 140 9.87 17.07 -10.69
C ASN A 140 9.24 15.72 -11.07
N LEU A 141 8.42 15.69 -12.13
CA LEU A 141 7.63 14.54 -12.55
C LEU A 141 8.50 13.32 -12.89
N ILE A 142 9.63 13.51 -13.54
CA ILE A 142 10.53 12.42 -13.93
C ILE A 142 11.08 11.73 -12.69
N SER A 143 11.60 12.52 -11.75
CA SER A 143 12.11 12.01 -10.46
C SER A 143 11.02 11.31 -9.67
N PHE A 144 9.79 11.85 -9.66
CA PHE A 144 8.64 11.25 -9.03
C PHE A 144 8.33 9.86 -9.58
N ILE A 145 8.26 9.73 -10.92
CA ILE A 145 8.00 8.44 -11.60
C ILE A 145 9.07 7.41 -11.23
N PHE A 146 10.36 7.78 -11.31
CA PHE A 146 11.46 6.86 -10.97
C PHE A 146 11.37 6.38 -9.52
N ILE A 147 11.12 7.28 -8.57
CA ILE A 147 10.98 6.93 -7.16
C ILE A 147 9.79 6.00 -6.95
N CYS A 148 8.64 6.29 -7.57
CA CYS A 148 7.46 5.44 -7.49
C CYS A 148 7.71 4.03 -8.05
N ILE A 149 8.37 3.92 -9.22
CA ILE A 149 8.70 2.62 -9.82
C ILE A 149 9.60 1.81 -8.88
N ILE A 150 10.65 2.42 -8.33
CA ILE A 150 11.60 1.74 -7.46
C ILE A 150 10.92 1.31 -6.16
N THR A 151 10.26 2.23 -5.47
CA THR A 151 9.72 1.98 -4.13
C THR A 151 8.53 1.01 -4.17
N ARG A 152 7.59 1.22 -5.06
CA ARG A 152 6.44 0.33 -5.23
C ARG A 152 6.85 -1.01 -5.84
N GLY A 153 7.77 -0.98 -6.82
CA GLY A 153 8.33 -2.20 -7.40
C GLY A 153 8.98 -3.06 -6.32
N LEU A 154 9.97 -2.52 -5.61
CA LEU A 154 10.65 -3.25 -4.55
C LEU A 154 9.68 -3.80 -3.50
N ARG A 155 8.69 -3.01 -3.07
CA ARG A 155 7.67 -3.47 -2.11
C ARG A 155 6.86 -4.64 -2.65
N PHE A 156 6.23 -4.51 -3.81
CA PHE A 156 5.36 -5.56 -4.34
C PHE A 156 6.14 -6.82 -4.76
N PHE A 157 7.35 -6.65 -5.31
CA PHE A 157 8.23 -7.78 -5.57
C PHE A 157 8.67 -8.48 -4.29
N LEU A 158 8.98 -7.73 -3.23
CA LEU A 158 9.32 -8.30 -1.92
C LEU A 158 8.15 -9.13 -1.37
N VAL A 159 6.94 -8.57 -1.34
CA VAL A 159 5.73 -9.25 -0.86
C VAL A 159 5.45 -10.50 -1.69
N ALA A 160 5.47 -10.38 -3.02
CA ALA A 160 5.23 -11.50 -3.93
C ALA A 160 6.31 -12.59 -3.79
N TYR A 161 7.58 -12.22 -3.69
CA TYR A 161 8.70 -13.17 -3.50
C TYR A 161 8.64 -13.88 -2.14
N LEU A 162 8.38 -13.15 -1.05
CA LEU A 162 8.21 -13.76 0.27
C LEU A 162 7.01 -14.72 0.27
N THR A 163 5.91 -14.35 -0.37
CA THR A 163 4.74 -15.21 -0.51
C THR A 163 5.05 -16.42 -1.40
N TYR A 164 5.77 -16.24 -2.49
CA TYR A 164 6.26 -17.35 -3.33
C TYR A 164 7.13 -18.31 -2.53
N ARG A 165 8.03 -17.80 -1.69
CA ARG A 165 8.97 -18.64 -0.92
C ARG A 165 8.31 -19.36 0.25
N PHE A 166 7.44 -18.68 0.97
CA PHE A 166 6.89 -19.12 2.26
C PHE A 166 5.39 -19.40 2.24
N GLY A 167 4.66 -18.96 1.21
CA GLY A 167 3.20 -19.04 1.16
C GLY A 167 2.61 -20.45 1.34
N HIS A 168 3.34 -21.49 0.91
CA HIS A 168 2.90 -22.88 1.09
C HIS A 168 2.85 -23.35 2.56
N LYS A 169 3.55 -22.64 3.46
CA LYS A 169 3.53 -22.91 4.91
C LYS A 169 2.35 -22.27 5.63
N ILE A 170 1.67 -21.31 5.00
CA ILE A 170 0.58 -20.56 5.61
C ILE A 170 -0.63 -21.46 5.88
N GLY A 171 -1.04 -22.30 4.92
CA GLY A 171 -2.16 -23.24 5.08
C GLY A 171 -2.00 -24.18 6.27
N PRO A 172 -0.91 -24.99 6.32
CA PRO A 172 -0.63 -25.89 7.45
C PRO A 172 -0.44 -25.16 8.78
N PHE A 173 0.08 -23.93 8.76
CA PHE A 173 0.25 -23.11 9.97
C PHE A 173 -1.09 -22.66 10.53
N LEU A 174 -2.04 -22.25 9.68
CA LEU A 174 -3.41 -21.91 10.08
C LEU A 174 -4.15 -23.11 10.67
N ASP A 175 -3.88 -24.33 10.17
CA ASP A 175 -4.52 -25.55 10.65
C ASP A 175 -4.03 -26.00 12.05
N LYS A 176 -2.73 -25.85 12.35
CA LYS A 176 -2.13 -26.39 13.59
C LYS A 176 -2.03 -25.40 14.76
N GLN A 177 -1.71 -24.14 14.51
CA GLN A 177 -1.44 -23.13 15.53
C GLN A 177 -1.89 -21.70 15.17
N GLY A 178 -2.50 -21.52 14.00
CA GLY A 178 -2.78 -20.19 13.44
C GLY A 178 -3.66 -19.31 14.33
N THR A 179 -4.57 -19.90 15.11
CA THR A 179 -5.43 -19.14 16.02
C THR A 179 -4.64 -18.50 17.15
N LYS A 180 -3.67 -19.22 17.75
CA LYS A 180 -2.87 -18.69 18.87
C LYS A 180 -1.92 -17.58 18.40
N TRP A 181 -1.19 -17.83 17.31
CA TRP A 181 -0.25 -16.85 16.76
C TRP A 181 -0.94 -15.66 16.08
N GLY A 182 -2.08 -15.90 15.43
CA GLY A 182 -2.90 -14.82 14.88
C GLY A 182 -3.41 -13.86 15.97
N ILE A 183 -3.86 -14.38 17.10
CA ILE A 183 -4.26 -13.57 18.25
C ILE A 183 -3.07 -12.83 18.85
N ILE A 184 -1.90 -13.48 19.00
CA ILE A 184 -0.69 -12.85 19.53
C ILE A 184 -0.22 -11.70 18.61
N ILE A 185 -0.20 -11.91 17.29
CA ILE A 185 0.18 -10.87 16.33
C ILE A 185 -0.84 -9.72 16.36
N ALA A 186 -2.15 -10.02 16.39
CA ALA A 186 -3.19 -8.99 16.48
C ALA A 186 -3.05 -8.16 17.77
N ILE A 187 -2.81 -8.81 18.91
CA ILE A 187 -2.57 -8.13 20.20
C ILE A 187 -1.30 -7.29 20.12
N ALA A 188 -0.21 -7.81 19.55
CA ALA A 188 1.05 -7.08 19.40
C ALA A 188 0.88 -5.82 18.54
N VAL A 189 0.15 -5.93 17.40
CA VAL A 189 -0.17 -4.79 16.54
C VAL A 189 -1.01 -3.74 17.29
N ILE A 190 -2.03 -4.18 18.04
CA ILE A 190 -2.87 -3.28 18.85
C ILE A 190 -2.03 -2.59 19.94
N LEU A 191 -1.16 -3.32 20.61
CA LEU A 191 -0.28 -2.74 21.65
C LEU A 191 0.72 -1.74 21.07
N ILE A 192 1.30 -2.03 19.89
CA ILE A 192 2.18 -1.11 19.18
C ILE A 192 1.42 0.15 18.76
N ALA A 193 0.20 -0.01 18.23
CA ALA A 193 -0.65 1.11 17.82
C ALA A 193 -1.05 1.99 19.01
N LEU A 194 -1.43 1.36 20.14
CA LEU A 194 -1.71 2.06 21.40
C LEU A 194 -0.47 2.76 21.96
N GLY A 195 0.68 2.11 21.94
CA GLY A 195 1.94 2.70 22.38
C GLY A 195 2.34 3.91 21.53
N ALA A 196 2.22 3.81 20.22
CA ALA A 196 2.43 4.93 19.30
C ALA A 196 1.43 6.06 19.54
N TYR A 197 0.15 5.74 19.76
CA TYR A 197 -0.88 6.72 20.09
C TYR A 197 -0.57 7.49 21.37
N PHE A 198 -0.14 6.79 22.44
CA PHE A 198 0.26 7.43 23.70
C PHE A 198 1.54 8.27 23.59
N LEU A 199 2.48 7.88 22.70
CA LEU A 199 3.71 8.67 22.46
C LEU A 199 3.45 9.95 21.65
N ILE A 200 2.45 9.93 20.78
CA ILE A 200 2.07 11.11 19.95
C ILE A 200 1.23 12.12 20.76
N LEU A 201 0.45 11.64 21.74
CA LEU A 201 -0.40 12.48 22.60
C LEU A 201 0.32 13.11 23.80
N LYS A 202 1.59 12.80 24.02
CA LYS A 202 2.43 13.36 25.06
C LYS A 202 3.43 14.35 24.48
#